data_f3b66407d7617feb7c48caef09c59731
#
_entry.id   f3b66407d7617feb7c48caef09c59731
#
_cell.length_a   1.000
_cell.length_b   1.000
_cell.length_c   1.000
_cell.angle_alpha   90.00
_cell.angle_beta   90.00
_cell.angle_gamma   90.00
#
_symmetry.space_group_name_H-M   'P 1'
#
loop_
_entity.id
_entity.type
_entity.pdbx_description
1 polymer ?
#
loop_
_entity_poly.entity_id
_entity_poly.type
_entity_poly.pdbx_seq_one_letter_code
_entity_poly.pdbx_strand_id
1 'polypeptide(L)'
;HLSIRRQRQMCIRDRGYPAGEMKHGPIALIDEHMPVVVLAPKGKTYEKVRSNLEEVRTRGGKVIALATQGDREILRHCDDHLFIPVSHELIAPFLLTIPLQLFAYHIAVLRGTDVDQPRNLAKSVTVE
;
A
#
# COMPACT_ATOMS: atom_id res chain seq x y z
N HIS A 1 21.25 16.68 11.55
CA HIS A 1 20.53 17.21 10.37
C HIS A 1 20.15 16.15 9.31
N LEU A 2 20.95 15.10 9.13
CA LEU A 2 20.66 13.98 8.20
C LEU A 2 19.49 13.10 8.68
N SER A 3 19.31 12.90 9.98
CA SER A 3 18.25 12.10 10.57
C SER A 3 16.84 12.70 10.34
N ILE A 4 16.71 14.01 10.45
CA ILE A 4 15.43 14.73 10.27
C ILE A 4 15.01 14.73 8.78
N ARG A 5 15.97 14.84 7.85
CA ARG A 5 15.68 14.75 6.40
C ARG A 5 15.21 13.35 6.00
N ARG A 6 15.81 12.30 6.57
CA ARG A 6 15.40 10.91 6.31
C ARG A 6 13.98 10.62 6.83
N GLN A 7 13.62 11.13 8.01
CA GLN A 7 12.26 10.96 8.57
C GLN A 7 11.21 11.74 7.75
N ARG A 8 11.50 12.96 7.29
CA ARG A 8 10.60 13.71 6.41
C ARG A 8 10.40 13.04 5.04
N GLN A 9 11.43 12.47 4.45
CA GLN A 9 11.31 11.72 3.19
C GLN A 9 10.46 10.46 3.34
N MET A 10 10.55 9.74 4.47
CA MET A 10 9.71 8.57 4.74
C MET A 10 8.23 8.95 4.85
N CYS A 11 7.89 10.02 5.58
CA CYS A 11 6.49 10.48 5.69
C CYS A 11 5.90 11.01 4.38
N ILE A 12 6.73 11.50 3.44
CA ILE A 12 6.28 11.99 2.14
C ILE A 12 6.00 10.84 1.16
N ARG A 13 6.74 9.73 1.27
CA ARG A 13 6.60 8.56 0.39
C ARG A 13 5.49 7.60 0.83
N ASP A 14 5.14 7.61 2.11
CA ASP A 14 4.19 6.68 2.72
C ASP A 14 2.77 7.23 2.64
N ARG A 15 2.15 7.11 1.47
CA ARG A 15 0.79 7.65 1.22
C ARG A 15 -0.07 6.65 0.45
N GLY A 16 -1.37 6.63 0.81
CA GLY A 16 -2.39 5.95 0.03
C GLY A 16 -2.96 6.88 -1.06
N TYR A 17 -3.05 6.37 -2.30
CA TYR A 17 -3.63 7.08 -3.43
C TYR A 17 -4.60 6.19 -4.19
N PRO A 18 -5.68 6.74 -4.74
CA PRO A 18 -6.41 6.06 -5.81
C PRO A 18 -5.46 5.79 -6.98
N ALA A 19 -5.47 4.56 -7.51
CA ALA A 19 -4.51 4.16 -8.56
C ALA A 19 -4.53 5.11 -9.78
N GLY A 20 -5.70 5.64 -10.14
CA GLY A 20 -5.85 6.60 -11.24
C GLY A 20 -5.18 7.96 -10.98
N GLU A 21 -5.02 8.36 -9.72
CA GLU A 21 -4.41 9.64 -9.33
C GLU A 21 -2.87 9.58 -9.28
N MET A 22 -2.28 8.39 -9.35
CA MET A 22 -0.82 8.24 -9.33
C MET A 22 -0.12 9.00 -10.45
N LYS A 23 -0.77 9.13 -11.61
CA LYS A 23 -0.24 9.84 -12.79
C LYS A 23 0.00 11.32 -12.54
N HIS A 24 -0.70 11.92 -11.59
CA HIS A 24 -0.66 13.36 -11.31
C HIS A 24 0.48 13.80 -10.36
N GLY A 25 1.48 12.94 -10.16
CA GLY A 25 2.68 13.30 -9.39
C GLY A 25 3.31 12.13 -8.62
N PRO A 26 2.55 11.37 -7.82
CA PRO A 26 3.10 10.31 -6.98
C PRO A 26 3.92 9.26 -7.72
N ILE A 27 3.58 8.98 -8.96
CA ILE A 27 4.31 8.03 -9.80
C ILE A 27 5.78 8.43 -10.05
N ALA A 28 6.09 9.71 -9.96
CA ALA A 28 7.47 10.20 -10.08
C ALA A 28 8.37 9.81 -8.90
N LEU A 29 7.77 9.42 -7.76
CA LEU A 29 8.48 8.99 -6.56
C LEU A 29 8.76 7.48 -6.54
N ILE A 30 8.24 6.73 -7.52
CA ILE A 30 8.42 5.28 -7.61
C ILE A 30 9.78 4.99 -8.21
N ASP A 31 10.54 4.18 -7.50
CA ASP A 31 11.84 3.65 -7.88
C ASP A 31 11.99 2.18 -7.42
N GLU A 32 13.10 1.55 -7.71
CA GLU A 32 13.41 0.16 -7.35
C GLU A 32 13.48 -0.11 -5.83
N HIS A 33 13.62 0.94 -5.02
CA HIS A 33 13.71 0.85 -3.56
C HIS A 33 12.37 1.10 -2.85
N MET A 34 11.34 1.45 -3.62
CA MET A 34 10.03 1.79 -3.07
C MET A 34 9.00 0.70 -3.38
N PRO A 35 8.63 -0.13 -2.39
CA PRO A 35 7.57 -1.09 -2.57
C PRO A 35 6.21 -0.38 -2.67
N VAL A 36 5.39 -0.84 -3.61
CA VAL A 36 4.03 -0.33 -3.84
C VAL A 36 3.03 -1.42 -3.53
N VAL A 37 2.20 -1.21 -2.52
CA VAL A 37 1.09 -2.11 -2.21
C VAL A 37 -0.12 -1.71 -3.04
N VAL A 38 -0.59 -2.64 -3.88
CA VAL A 38 -1.71 -2.42 -4.80
C VAL A 38 -2.92 -3.24 -4.36
N LEU A 39 -4.05 -2.57 -4.18
CA LEU A 39 -5.33 -3.23 -3.91
C LEU A 39 -6.05 -3.50 -5.23
N ALA A 40 -6.11 -4.78 -5.61
CA ALA A 40 -6.67 -5.23 -6.88
C ALA A 40 -7.76 -6.31 -6.69
N PRO A 41 -8.83 -6.04 -5.92
CA PRO A 41 -9.93 -6.98 -5.85
C PRO A 41 -10.63 -7.05 -7.21
N LYS A 42 -11.12 -8.24 -7.59
CA LYS A 42 -11.95 -8.37 -8.80
C LYS A 42 -13.24 -7.55 -8.66
N GLY A 43 -13.53 -6.74 -9.68
CA GLY A 43 -14.67 -5.84 -9.71
C GLY A 43 -14.59 -4.85 -10.86
N LYS A 44 -15.45 -3.85 -10.87
CA LYS A 44 -15.58 -2.87 -11.97
C LYS A 44 -14.31 -2.07 -12.27
N THR A 45 -13.45 -1.88 -11.27
CA THR A 45 -12.22 -1.07 -11.40
C THR A 45 -10.97 -1.90 -11.66
N TYR A 46 -11.08 -3.23 -11.67
CA TYR A 46 -9.95 -4.15 -11.76
C TYR A 46 -9.03 -3.87 -12.96
N GLU A 47 -9.59 -3.74 -14.16
CA GLU A 47 -8.81 -3.48 -15.38
C GLU A 47 -8.03 -2.16 -15.32
N LYS A 48 -8.63 -1.11 -14.72
CA LYS A 48 -7.96 0.17 -14.52
C LYS A 48 -6.81 0.07 -13.53
N VAL A 49 -7.01 -0.68 -12.45
CA VAL A 49 -5.96 -0.93 -11.45
C VAL A 49 -4.81 -1.69 -12.09
N ARG A 50 -5.10 -2.74 -12.87
CA ARG A 50 -4.09 -3.51 -13.59
C ARG A 50 -3.26 -2.63 -14.53
N SER A 51 -3.89 -1.79 -15.34
CA SER A 51 -3.18 -0.87 -16.23
C SER A 51 -2.25 0.08 -15.46
N ASN A 52 -2.71 0.63 -14.32
CA ASN A 52 -1.87 1.50 -13.50
C ASN A 52 -0.70 0.73 -12.85
N LEU A 53 -0.89 -0.54 -12.53
CA LEU A 53 0.15 -1.40 -11.99
C LEU A 53 1.28 -1.63 -13.01
N GLU A 54 0.95 -1.80 -14.28
CA GLU A 54 1.95 -1.87 -15.35
C GLU A 54 2.82 -0.62 -15.43
N GLU A 55 2.24 0.55 -15.20
CA GLU A 55 2.98 1.82 -15.15
C GLU A 55 3.95 1.88 -13.95
N VAL A 56 3.56 1.35 -12.79
CA VAL A 56 4.45 1.22 -11.63
C VAL A 56 5.65 0.36 -11.97
N ARG A 57 5.42 -0.77 -12.63
CA ARG A 57 6.49 -1.71 -13.02
C ARG A 57 7.45 -1.11 -14.05
N THR A 58 6.97 -0.35 -15.02
CA THR A 58 7.84 0.31 -16.00
C THR A 58 8.83 1.29 -15.36
N ARG A 59 8.55 1.74 -14.13
CA ARG A 59 9.45 2.59 -13.34
C ARG A 59 10.34 1.80 -12.37
N GLY A 60 10.32 0.48 -12.45
CA GLY A 60 11.12 -0.38 -11.58
C GLY A 60 10.55 -0.58 -10.18
N GLY A 61 9.35 -0.08 -9.89
CA GLY A 61 8.70 -0.26 -8.58
C GLY A 61 8.40 -1.72 -8.28
N LYS A 62 8.71 -2.17 -7.07
CA LYS A 62 8.34 -3.50 -6.57
C LYS A 62 6.88 -3.50 -6.16
N VAL A 63 6.11 -4.44 -6.68
CA VAL A 63 4.66 -4.50 -6.47
C VAL A 63 4.28 -5.67 -5.57
N ILE A 64 3.55 -5.35 -4.50
CA ILE A 64 2.86 -6.32 -3.63
C ILE A 64 1.36 -6.17 -3.90
N ALA A 65 0.72 -7.19 -4.47
CA ALA A 65 -0.69 -7.13 -4.82
C ALA A 65 -1.57 -7.80 -3.75
N LEU A 66 -2.61 -7.11 -3.29
CA LEU A 66 -3.72 -7.70 -2.56
C LEU A 66 -4.85 -7.95 -3.56
N ALA A 67 -5.11 -9.21 -3.89
CA ALA A 67 -6.02 -9.59 -4.96
C ALA A 67 -7.05 -10.64 -4.52
N THR A 68 -8.06 -10.85 -5.32
CA THR A 68 -9.08 -11.88 -5.05
C THR A 68 -8.51 -13.27 -5.33
N GLN A 69 -8.81 -14.22 -4.48
CA GLN A 69 -8.39 -15.62 -4.62
C GLN A 69 -8.76 -16.19 -6.00
N GLY A 70 -7.78 -16.88 -6.62
CA GLY A 70 -7.93 -17.46 -7.95
C GLY A 70 -7.58 -16.50 -9.10
N ASP A 71 -7.17 -15.28 -8.82
CA ASP A 71 -6.70 -14.34 -9.83
C ASP A 71 -5.28 -14.67 -10.26
N ARG A 72 -5.15 -15.43 -11.35
CA ARG A 72 -3.85 -15.79 -11.94
C ARG A 72 -3.26 -14.70 -12.82
N GLU A 73 -4.07 -13.75 -13.25
CA GLU A 73 -3.65 -12.68 -14.13
C GLU A 73 -2.78 -11.67 -13.40
N ILE A 74 -3.18 -11.29 -12.18
CA ILE A 74 -2.42 -10.34 -11.36
C ILE A 74 -1.01 -10.84 -11.03
N LEU A 75 -0.81 -12.16 -10.92
CA LEU A 75 0.49 -12.76 -10.61
C LEU A 75 1.58 -12.46 -11.65
N ARG A 76 1.19 -12.13 -12.88
CA ARG A 76 2.14 -11.75 -13.94
C ARG A 76 2.63 -10.31 -13.79
N HIS A 77 1.95 -9.53 -12.95
CA HIS A 77 2.16 -8.10 -12.80
C HIS A 77 2.63 -7.68 -11.41
N CYS A 78 2.86 -8.62 -10.49
CA CYS A 78 3.35 -8.33 -9.13
C CYS A 78 4.57 -9.19 -8.79
N ASP A 79 5.35 -8.73 -7.83
CA ASP A 79 6.51 -9.44 -7.30
C ASP A 79 6.08 -10.35 -6.14
N ASP A 80 5.17 -9.85 -5.29
CA ASP A 80 4.56 -10.60 -4.19
C ASP A 80 3.03 -10.37 -4.17
N HIS A 81 2.31 -11.28 -3.55
CA HIS A 81 0.86 -11.18 -3.47
C HIS A 81 0.27 -11.76 -2.19
N LEU A 82 -0.89 -11.23 -1.82
CA LEU A 82 -1.78 -11.79 -0.80
C LEU A 82 -3.19 -11.93 -1.41
N PHE A 83 -3.82 -13.07 -1.18
CA PHE A 83 -5.19 -13.29 -1.65
C PHE A 83 -6.21 -13.05 -0.55
N ILE A 84 -7.27 -12.32 -0.88
CA ILE A 84 -8.50 -12.25 -0.10
C ILE A 84 -9.52 -13.22 -0.67
N PRO A 85 -10.44 -13.76 0.16
CA PRO A 85 -11.52 -14.60 -0.32
C PRO A 85 -12.39 -13.91 -1.38
N VAL A 86 -12.99 -14.70 -2.26
CA VAL A 86 -14.02 -14.19 -3.18
C VAL A 86 -15.20 -13.68 -2.37
N SER A 87 -15.62 -12.45 -2.63
CA SER A 87 -16.68 -11.80 -1.89
C SER A 87 -17.47 -10.83 -2.75
N HIS A 88 -18.61 -10.40 -2.24
CA HIS A 88 -19.37 -9.32 -2.87
C HIS A 88 -18.57 -8.01 -2.84
N GLU A 89 -18.71 -7.17 -3.86
CA GLU A 89 -17.96 -5.92 -4.06
C GLU A 89 -18.02 -5.00 -2.82
N LEU A 90 -19.16 -4.95 -2.13
CA LEU A 90 -19.34 -4.15 -0.90
C LEU A 90 -18.58 -4.68 0.31
N ILE A 91 -18.20 -5.94 0.32
CA ILE A 91 -17.48 -6.58 1.44
C ILE A 91 -15.96 -6.54 1.21
N ALA A 92 -15.53 -6.48 -0.04
CA ALA A 92 -14.12 -6.48 -0.40
C ALA A 92 -13.26 -5.45 0.39
N PRO A 93 -13.70 -4.21 0.65
CA PRO A 93 -12.92 -3.25 1.45
C PRO A 93 -12.61 -3.74 2.87
N PHE A 94 -13.56 -4.41 3.53
CA PHE A 94 -13.35 -4.98 4.88
C PHE A 94 -12.30 -6.10 4.84
N LEU A 95 -12.39 -6.99 3.85
CA LEU A 95 -11.43 -8.08 3.67
C LEU A 95 -10.04 -7.58 3.31
N LEU A 96 -9.91 -6.49 2.57
CA LEU A 96 -8.63 -5.85 2.26
C LEU A 96 -8.01 -5.15 3.47
N THR A 97 -8.83 -4.61 4.37
CA THR A 97 -8.35 -3.90 5.56
C THR A 97 -7.60 -4.83 6.52
N ILE A 98 -8.05 -6.07 6.69
CA ILE A 98 -7.42 -7.03 7.61
C ILE A 98 -5.94 -7.29 7.26
N PRO A 99 -5.58 -7.72 6.04
CA PRO A 99 -4.18 -7.94 5.69
C PRO A 99 -3.36 -6.65 5.69
N LEU A 100 -3.94 -5.49 5.40
CA LEU A 100 -3.24 -4.21 5.51
C LEU A 100 -2.88 -3.86 6.95
N GLN A 101 -3.79 -4.09 7.89
CA GLN A 101 -3.51 -3.88 9.32
C GLN A 101 -2.43 -4.83 9.82
N LEU A 102 -2.48 -6.11 9.44
CA LEU A 102 -1.45 -7.08 9.78
C LEU A 102 -0.09 -6.71 9.16
N PHE A 103 -0.10 -6.24 7.92
CA PHE A 103 1.11 -5.77 7.24
C PHE A 103 1.73 -4.59 7.96
N ALA A 104 0.94 -3.58 8.32
CA ALA A 104 1.39 -2.43 9.09
C ALA A 104 1.95 -2.85 10.47
N TYR A 105 1.26 -3.74 11.17
CA TYR A 105 1.68 -4.30 12.45
C TYR A 105 3.06 -4.97 12.33
N HIS A 106 3.22 -5.90 11.38
CA HIS A 106 4.48 -6.62 11.20
C HIS A 106 5.64 -5.70 10.82
N ILE A 107 5.40 -4.70 9.96
CA ILE A 107 6.43 -3.69 9.64
C ILE A 107 6.82 -2.90 10.89
N ALA A 108 5.87 -2.49 11.71
CA ALA A 108 6.13 -1.77 12.96
C ALA A 108 6.99 -2.60 13.92
N VAL A 109 6.65 -3.88 14.09
CA VAL A 109 7.42 -4.83 14.93
C VAL A 109 8.84 -5.00 14.36
N LEU A 110 9.00 -5.24 13.06
CA LEU A 110 10.30 -5.39 12.41
C LEU A 110 11.18 -4.14 12.53
N ARG A 111 10.56 -2.97 12.62
CA ARG A 111 11.25 -1.69 12.86
C ARG A 111 11.54 -1.40 14.33
N GLY A 112 11.10 -2.24 15.23
CA GLY A 112 11.23 -2.03 16.68
C GLY A 112 10.47 -0.81 17.19
N THR A 113 9.37 -0.43 16.50
CA THR A 113 8.51 0.65 16.96
C THR A 113 7.43 0.12 17.90
N ASP A 114 7.03 0.94 18.87
CA ASP A 114 5.91 0.61 19.74
C ASP A 114 4.62 0.67 18.92
N VAL A 115 3.90 -0.45 18.88
CA VAL A 115 2.65 -0.58 18.09
C VAL A 115 1.47 0.04 18.82
N ASP A 116 1.51 0.06 20.15
CA ASP A 116 0.41 0.55 21.00
C ASP A 116 0.50 2.05 21.26
N GLN A 117 1.70 2.62 21.12
CA GLN A 117 1.96 4.06 21.33
C GLN A 117 2.65 4.68 20.12
N PRO A 118 1.92 4.94 19.03
CA PRO A 118 2.51 5.58 17.86
C PRO A 118 2.99 7.01 18.20
N ARG A 119 4.26 7.30 17.92
CA ARG A 119 4.95 8.55 18.28
C ARG A 119 4.26 9.83 17.82
N ASN A 120 3.44 9.74 16.78
CA ASN A 120 2.86 10.90 16.09
C ASN A 120 1.35 11.03 16.29
N LEU A 121 0.74 10.17 17.10
CA LEU A 121 -0.69 10.19 17.39
C LEU A 121 -0.89 10.32 18.91
N ALA A 122 -1.14 11.53 19.36
CA ALA A 122 -1.64 11.75 20.71
C ALA A 122 -3.15 11.43 20.72
N LYS A 123 -3.58 10.51 21.60
CA LYS A 123 -5.02 10.20 21.81
C LYS A 123 -5.81 11.37 22.43
N SER A 124 -5.13 12.31 23.02
CA SER A 124 -5.70 13.58 23.50
C SER A 124 -4.66 14.67 23.41
N VAL A 125 -4.99 15.76 22.76
CA VAL A 125 -4.25 17.01 22.89
C VAL A 125 -4.90 17.75 24.05
N THR A 126 -4.39 17.56 25.27
CA THR A 126 -4.66 18.49 26.37
C THR A 126 -3.80 19.72 26.11
N VAL A 127 -4.43 20.78 25.61
CA VAL A 127 -3.85 22.10 25.64
C VAL A 127 -4.13 22.65 27.04
N GLU A 128 -3.13 22.66 27.91
CA GLU A 128 -3.11 23.50 29.09
C GLU A 128 -2.66 24.92 28.69
#